data_c2f325d33cfc23e22f0d5267bc3bb741
#
_entry.id   c2f325d33cfc23e22f0d5267bc3bb741
#
_cell.length_a   1.000
_cell.length_b   1.000
_cell.length_c   1.000
_cell.angle_alpha   90.00
_cell.angle_beta   90.00
_cell.angle_gamma   90.00
#
_symmetry.space_group_name_H-M   'P 1'
#
loop_
_entity.id
_entity.type
_entity.pdbx_description
1 polymer ?
#
loop_
_entity_poly.entity_id
_entity_poly.type
_entity_poly.pdbx_seq_one_letter_code
_entity_poly.pdbx_strand_id
1 'polypeptide(L)'
;MSITHLSLQDARHLQLAAQGLLVPRRSKATPADLLATIRRMALLQIDTISVVARSPYLVLFSRLGQYEPRWLEQLLADGEIFEYWAHEACFVPREDYRLLRHRMLDPAAMGWKFSANWLATHQQEIGQLIERIRHHGPVRAADFERTTGKGNGWWDWKPEKRHLEVLFTTGQLMVRERRNFQRVYDLAERVLPEWSDQRDLPSVEQAQRDMVRASCRALGLVKTGWVADYYRLRRGKYDALLHQLADEGELLPVRVDGWQHGAFVHASLADELARAQAGTLKATHTTALSPFDPLVWDRKRASELFNFDYRIECYTPAPKRQYGYFVLPLLHRGKLVGRMDAKAHRQQGIFEIKSLYLEAGVRVTRTLAQDLAKALQKLADWHQTPQLRYGAIPANLLTLWHESAPAK
;
A
#
# COMPACT_ATOMS: atom_id res chain seq x y z
N MET A 1 32.72 4.15 -15.03
CA MET A 1 32.28 4.90 -13.83
C MET A 1 32.56 4.04 -12.60
N SER A 2 33.10 4.61 -11.51
CA SER A 2 33.28 3.86 -10.25
C SER A 2 31.90 3.53 -9.66
N ILE A 3 31.69 2.28 -9.24
CA ILE A 3 30.45 1.87 -8.58
C ILE A 3 30.35 2.53 -7.21
N THR A 4 29.26 3.21 -6.94
CA THR A 4 28.99 3.86 -5.66
C THR A 4 28.77 2.83 -4.55
N HIS A 5 29.49 2.97 -3.44
CA HIS A 5 29.32 2.17 -2.23
C HIS A 5 28.42 2.90 -1.24
N LEU A 6 27.50 2.17 -0.63
CA LEU A 6 26.51 2.67 0.33
C LEU A 6 26.50 1.82 1.58
N SER A 7 26.39 2.46 2.73
CA SER A 7 26.05 1.75 3.95
C SER A 7 24.60 1.21 3.89
N LEU A 8 24.28 0.21 4.73
CA LEU A 8 22.90 -0.26 4.86
C LEU A 8 21.95 0.85 5.36
N GLN A 9 22.47 1.81 6.11
CA GLN A 9 21.70 2.98 6.54
C GLN A 9 21.35 3.88 5.36
N ASP A 10 22.29 4.16 4.47
CA ASP A 10 22.03 4.97 3.26
C ASP A 10 21.02 4.30 2.34
N ALA A 11 21.13 2.98 2.18
CA ALA A 11 20.17 2.17 1.42
C ALA A 11 18.74 2.31 1.98
N ARG A 12 18.57 2.27 3.32
CA ARG A 12 17.28 2.53 3.99
C ARG A 12 16.78 3.94 3.72
N HIS A 13 17.65 4.93 3.84
CA HIS A 13 17.28 6.34 3.64
C HIS A 13 16.85 6.62 2.21
N LEU A 14 17.49 6.03 1.21
CA LEU A 14 17.11 6.12 -0.20
C LEU A 14 15.72 5.50 -0.45
N GLN A 15 15.44 4.31 0.11
CA GLN A 15 14.10 3.73 -0.03
C GLN A 15 13.04 4.58 0.69
N LEU A 16 13.33 5.12 1.86
CA LEU A 16 12.42 6.03 2.58
C LEU A 16 12.19 7.33 1.81
N ALA A 17 13.21 7.86 1.13
CA ALA A 17 13.07 9.03 0.27
C ALA A 17 12.10 8.76 -0.89
N ALA A 18 12.29 7.65 -1.62
CA ALA A 18 11.39 7.24 -2.69
C ALA A 18 9.94 7.09 -2.21
N GLN A 19 9.76 6.50 -1.03
CA GLN A 19 8.45 6.24 -0.44
C GLN A 19 7.83 7.47 0.26
N GLY A 20 8.51 8.63 0.30
CA GLY A 20 8.00 9.84 0.98
C GLY A 20 8.00 9.72 2.51
N LEU A 21 8.88 8.88 3.08
CA LEU A 21 8.98 8.59 4.51
C LEU A 21 10.31 9.03 5.15
N LEU A 22 11.19 9.72 4.37
CA LEU A 22 12.50 10.17 4.88
C LEU A 22 12.36 11.33 5.88
N VAL A 23 11.55 12.31 5.52
CA VAL A 23 11.28 13.50 6.33
C VAL A 23 9.77 13.75 6.44
N PRO A 24 9.28 14.27 7.57
CA PRO A 24 7.85 14.55 7.71
C PRO A 24 7.47 15.72 6.82
N ARG A 25 6.25 15.67 6.28
CA ARG A 25 5.65 16.81 5.57
C ARG A 25 5.47 17.98 6.54
N ARG A 26 5.83 19.18 6.12
CA ARG A 26 5.72 20.40 6.93
C ARG A 26 4.48 21.23 6.61
N SER A 27 4.04 21.21 5.35
CA SER A 27 2.86 21.94 4.91
C SER A 27 1.57 21.12 5.11
N LYS A 28 0.43 21.79 5.22
CA LYS A 28 -0.88 21.14 5.22
C LYS A 28 -1.08 20.38 3.90
N ALA A 29 -1.61 19.18 3.97
CA ALA A 29 -1.88 18.35 2.78
C ALA A 29 -3.05 18.93 1.98
N THR A 30 -3.03 18.69 0.67
CA THR A 30 -4.08 19.02 -0.30
C THR A 30 -4.51 17.76 -1.08
N PRO A 31 -5.66 17.77 -1.78
CA PRO A 31 -6.04 16.66 -2.67
C PRO A 31 -4.98 16.34 -3.74
N ALA A 32 -4.32 17.36 -4.29
CA ALA A 32 -3.24 17.17 -5.26
C ALA A 32 -2.02 16.44 -4.66
N ASP A 33 -1.70 16.72 -3.40
CA ASP A 33 -0.62 16.02 -2.70
C ASP A 33 -0.96 14.54 -2.45
N LEU A 34 -2.23 14.25 -2.23
CA LEU A 34 -2.71 12.87 -2.05
C LEU A 34 -2.54 12.09 -3.35
N LEU A 35 -2.96 12.64 -4.49
CA LEU A 35 -2.74 12.05 -5.81
C LEU A 35 -1.26 11.89 -6.13
N ALA A 36 -0.43 12.92 -5.86
CA ALA A 36 1.02 12.85 -6.04
C ALA A 36 1.66 11.76 -5.17
N THR A 37 1.14 11.53 -3.96
CA THR A 37 1.61 10.47 -3.07
C THR A 37 1.25 9.09 -3.63
N ILE A 38 0.04 8.90 -4.18
CA ILE A 38 -0.35 7.64 -4.84
C ILE A 38 0.51 7.42 -6.09
N ARG A 39 0.72 8.43 -6.93
CA ARG A 39 1.59 8.38 -8.12
C ARG A 39 3.03 8.02 -7.78
N ARG A 40 3.56 8.54 -6.66
CA ARG A 40 4.90 8.20 -6.15
C ARG A 40 5.01 6.71 -5.82
N MET A 41 4.01 6.15 -5.14
CA MET A 41 3.97 4.74 -4.77
C MET A 41 3.52 3.84 -5.91
N ALA A 42 2.91 4.36 -6.97
CA ALA A 42 2.24 3.67 -8.06
C ALA A 42 1.06 2.78 -7.61
N LEU A 43 1.15 2.13 -6.47
CA LEU A 43 0.16 1.21 -5.92
C LEU A 43 -0.18 1.57 -4.47
N LEU A 44 -1.48 1.65 -4.17
CA LEU A 44 -1.99 1.84 -2.81
C LEU A 44 -2.91 0.67 -2.46
N GLN A 45 -2.40 -0.31 -1.72
CA GLN A 45 -3.14 -1.55 -1.42
C GLN A 45 -4.38 -1.29 -0.58
N ILE A 46 -5.49 -1.89 -1.01
CA ILE A 46 -6.79 -1.83 -0.35
C ILE A 46 -6.93 -3.04 0.57
N ASP A 47 -7.26 -2.76 1.83
CA ASP A 47 -7.71 -3.75 2.79
C ASP A 47 -8.90 -3.22 3.59
N THR A 48 -9.81 -4.12 3.96
CA THR A 48 -11.08 -3.76 4.60
C THR A 48 -11.04 -3.78 6.12
N ILE A 49 -9.97 -4.32 6.72
CA ILE A 49 -9.80 -4.35 8.18
C ILE A 49 -9.75 -2.91 8.72
N SER A 50 -10.64 -2.60 9.65
CA SER A 50 -10.87 -1.24 10.17
C SER A 50 -10.77 -1.17 11.70
N VAL A 51 -9.73 -1.78 12.27
CA VAL A 51 -9.51 -1.76 13.74
C VAL A 51 -9.05 -0.38 14.21
N VAL A 52 -8.13 0.23 13.48
CA VAL A 52 -7.73 1.64 13.61
C VAL A 52 -8.36 2.41 12.44
N ALA A 53 -7.76 2.36 11.29
CA ALA A 53 -8.32 2.81 10.03
C ALA A 53 -8.00 1.77 8.94
N ARG A 54 -8.74 1.78 7.83
CA ARG A 54 -8.41 0.90 6.71
C ARG A 54 -7.04 1.24 6.14
N SER A 55 -6.36 0.21 5.62
CA SER A 55 -4.97 0.32 5.15
C SER A 55 -4.69 1.54 4.27
N PRO A 56 -5.45 1.82 3.18
CA PRO A 56 -5.08 2.94 2.30
C PRO A 56 -5.04 4.28 3.02
N TYR A 57 -5.93 4.50 4.00
CA TYR A 57 -5.92 5.74 4.77
C TYR A 57 -4.70 5.85 5.69
N LEU A 58 -4.28 4.74 6.32
CA LEU A 58 -3.06 4.70 7.16
C LEU A 58 -1.79 4.93 6.34
N VAL A 59 -1.70 4.31 5.15
CA VAL A 59 -0.58 4.48 4.23
C VAL A 59 -0.44 5.94 3.80
N LEU A 60 -1.55 6.59 3.48
CA LEU A 60 -1.56 8.02 3.13
C LEU A 60 -1.23 8.91 4.33
N PHE A 61 -1.80 8.60 5.52
CA PHE A 61 -1.51 9.34 6.74
C PHE A 61 -0.02 9.31 7.09
N SER A 62 0.64 8.16 6.96
CA SER A 62 2.07 8.05 7.28
C SER A 62 2.96 8.97 6.45
N ARG A 63 2.52 9.43 5.29
CA ARG A 63 3.26 10.33 4.38
C ARG A 63 2.77 11.77 4.44
N LEU A 64 1.47 11.97 4.51
CA LEU A 64 0.83 13.29 4.43
C LEU A 64 0.63 13.94 5.80
N GLY A 65 0.60 13.14 6.88
CA GLY A 65 0.10 13.58 8.17
C GLY A 65 -1.42 13.77 8.14
N GLN A 66 -1.92 14.85 8.72
CA GLN A 66 -3.35 15.15 8.73
C GLN A 66 -3.86 15.51 7.33
N TYR A 67 -4.86 14.79 6.87
CA TYR A 67 -5.57 15.02 5.61
C TYR A 67 -7.04 14.56 5.75
N GLU A 68 -7.89 14.93 4.79
CA GLU A 68 -9.30 14.53 4.77
C GLU A 68 -9.45 13.17 4.07
N PRO A 69 -9.85 12.09 4.76
CA PRO A 69 -9.99 10.76 4.15
C PRO A 69 -10.88 10.71 2.91
N ARG A 70 -11.94 11.54 2.85
CA ARG A 70 -12.87 11.64 1.71
C ARG A 70 -12.20 12.04 0.39
N TRP A 71 -11.01 12.63 0.41
CA TRP A 71 -10.30 12.97 -0.82
C TRP A 71 -9.90 11.72 -1.61
N LEU A 72 -9.66 10.59 -0.93
CA LEU A 72 -9.37 9.33 -1.62
C LEU A 72 -10.59 8.81 -2.40
N GLU A 73 -11.79 8.85 -1.78
CA GLU A 73 -13.02 8.49 -2.47
C GLU A 73 -13.32 9.44 -3.62
N GLN A 74 -13.04 10.74 -3.43
CA GLN A 74 -13.24 11.75 -4.47
C GLN A 74 -12.32 11.50 -5.68
N LEU A 75 -11.03 11.21 -5.47
CA LEU A 75 -10.10 10.89 -6.56
C LEU A 75 -10.57 9.68 -7.37
N LEU A 76 -11.16 8.68 -6.71
CA LEU A 76 -11.74 7.52 -7.41
C LEU A 76 -12.98 7.91 -8.21
N ALA A 77 -13.89 8.70 -7.65
CA ALA A 77 -15.10 9.16 -8.30
C ALA A 77 -14.81 10.10 -9.48
N ASP A 78 -13.77 10.92 -9.37
CA ASP A 78 -13.29 11.82 -10.42
C ASP A 78 -12.48 11.10 -11.52
N GLY A 79 -12.19 9.80 -11.34
CA GLY A 79 -11.44 8.99 -12.29
C GLY A 79 -9.94 9.33 -12.35
N GLU A 80 -9.37 10.00 -11.35
CA GLU A 80 -7.92 10.24 -11.23
C GLU A 80 -7.14 8.98 -10.87
N ILE A 81 -7.81 8.06 -10.20
CA ILE A 81 -7.34 6.72 -9.86
C ILE A 81 -8.42 5.69 -10.21
N PHE A 82 -8.02 4.45 -10.37
CA PHE A 82 -8.94 3.33 -10.53
C PHE A 82 -8.57 2.20 -9.57
N GLU A 83 -9.46 1.23 -9.39
CA GLU A 83 -9.22 0.05 -8.57
C GLU A 83 -8.99 -1.17 -9.45
N TYR A 84 -7.91 -1.93 -9.18
CA TYR A 84 -7.70 -3.23 -9.81
C TYR A 84 -6.71 -4.10 -9.03
N TRP A 85 -6.54 -5.34 -9.51
CA TRP A 85 -5.58 -6.32 -9.01
C TRP A 85 -4.17 -6.00 -9.52
N ALA A 86 -3.29 -5.56 -8.64
CA ALA A 86 -1.88 -5.28 -8.92
C ALA A 86 -0.96 -6.04 -7.95
N HIS A 87 -0.52 -5.43 -6.84
CA HIS A 87 0.11 -6.20 -5.76
C HIS A 87 -0.92 -7.16 -5.13
N GLU A 88 -2.02 -6.63 -4.67
CA GLU A 88 -3.32 -7.27 -4.43
C GLU A 88 -4.39 -6.31 -4.98
N ALA A 89 -5.58 -6.18 -4.34
CA ALA A 89 -6.48 -5.09 -4.69
C ALA A 89 -5.83 -3.75 -4.35
N CYS A 90 -5.69 -2.86 -5.32
CA CYS A 90 -5.02 -1.57 -5.18
C CYS A 90 -5.83 -0.44 -5.81
N PHE A 91 -5.70 0.76 -5.25
CA PHE A 91 -5.90 1.98 -6.02
C PHE A 91 -4.63 2.23 -6.83
N VAL A 92 -4.81 2.59 -8.10
CA VAL A 92 -3.76 2.75 -9.11
C VAL A 92 -3.99 4.08 -9.83
N PRO A 93 -2.96 4.88 -10.15
CA PRO A 93 -3.12 6.07 -10.97
C PRO A 93 -3.79 5.75 -12.31
N ARG A 94 -4.68 6.62 -12.79
CA ARG A 94 -5.42 6.41 -14.05
C ARG A 94 -4.51 6.12 -15.23
N GLU A 95 -3.41 6.85 -15.35
CA GLU A 95 -2.42 6.69 -16.42
C GLU A 95 -1.77 5.31 -16.47
N ASP A 96 -1.78 4.58 -15.36
CA ASP A 96 -1.22 3.23 -15.23
C ASP A 96 -2.23 2.12 -15.60
N TYR A 97 -3.46 2.47 -16.03
CA TYR A 97 -4.45 1.48 -16.52
C TYR A 97 -3.88 0.63 -17.64
N ARG A 98 -3.14 1.23 -18.56
CA ARG A 98 -2.44 0.58 -19.68
C ARG A 98 -1.49 -0.55 -19.22
N LEU A 99 -0.92 -0.48 -18.03
CA LEU A 99 -0.02 -1.49 -17.48
C LEU A 99 -0.76 -2.77 -17.06
N LEU A 100 -2.02 -2.64 -16.66
CA LEU A 100 -2.81 -3.72 -16.08
C LEU A 100 -3.84 -4.29 -17.05
N ARG A 101 -4.10 -3.63 -18.19
CA ARG A 101 -5.13 -4.02 -19.14
C ARG A 101 -4.95 -5.44 -19.69
N HIS A 102 -3.71 -5.88 -19.94
CA HIS A 102 -3.45 -7.27 -20.38
C HIS A 102 -3.94 -8.33 -19.38
N ARG A 103 -3.91 -8.03 -18.07
CA ARG A 103 -4.46 -8.96 -17.05
C ARG A 103 -5.97 -9.07 -17.12
N MET A 104 -6.65 -8.05 -17.59
CA MET A 104 -8.10 -8.05 -17.80
C MET A 104 -8.49 -8.83 -19.05
N LEU A 105 -7.67 -8.73 -20.11
CA LEU A 105 -7.88 -9.42 -21.39
C LEU A 105 -7.51 -10.90 -21.31
N ASP A 106 -6.48 -11.26 -20.52
CA ASP A 106 -6.10 -12.64 -20.22
C ASP A 106 -6.12 -12.89 -18.70
N PRO A 107 -7.32 -13.04 -18.10
CA PRO A 107 -7.48 -13.20 -16.66
C PRO A 107 -7.15 -14.62 -16.17
N ALA A 108 -6.80 -15.57 -17.03
CA ALA A 108 -6.52 -16.96 -16.65
C ALA A 108 -5.39 -17.05 -15.61
N ALA A 109 -4.40 -16.15 -15.67
CA ALA A 109 -3.31 -16.06 -14.71
C ALA A 109 -3.70 -15.45 -13.34
N MET A 110 -4.94 -14.97 -13.17
CA MET A 110 -5.41 -14.32 -11.93
C MET A 110 -5.79 -15.30 -10.81
N GLY A 111 -5.70 -16.60 -11.06
CA GLY A 111 -5.97 -17.64 -10.07
C GLY A 111 -7.42 -17.60 -9.55
N TRP A 112 -7.60 -17.63 -8.22
CA TRP A 112 -8.93 -17.66 -7.59
C TRP A 112 -9.81 -16.43 -7.90
N LYS A 113 -9.22 -15.35 -8.40
CA LYS A 113 -9.91 -14.10 -8.77
C LYS A 113 -10.73 -14.23 -10.05
N PHE A 114 -10.48 -15.29 -10.83
CA PHE A 114 -11.14 -15.54 -12.10
C PHE A 114 -11.61 -17.00 -12.22
N SER A 115 -12.74 -17.23 -12.86
CA SER A 115 -13.27 -18.55 -13.14
C SER A 115 -13.91 -18.58 -14.53
N ALA A 116 -13.21 -19.19 -15.49
CA ALA A 116 -13.73 -19.40 -16.84
C ALA A 116 -15.01 -20.26 -16.83
N ASN A 117 -15.06 -21.30 -16.00
CA ASN A 117 -16.23 -22.15 -15.85
C ASN A 117 -17.44 -21.35 -15.34
N TRP A 118 -17.25 -20.41 -14.40
CA TRP A 118 -18.34 -19.56 -13.92
C TRP A 118 -18.90 -18.69 -15.04
N LEU A 119 -18.05 -18.07 -15.86
CA LEU A 119 -18.47 -17.29 -17.02
C LEU A 119 -19.26 -18.16 -18.03
N ALA A 120 -18.76 -19.35 -18.33
CA ALA A 120 -19.39 -20.25 -19.30
C ALA A 120 -20.76 -20.73 -18.83
N THR A 121 -20.94 -20.99 -17.53
CA THR A 121 -22.20 -21.54 -16.98
C THR A 121 -23.26 -20.47 -16.67
N HIS A 122 -22.89 -19.17 -16.60
CA HIS A 122 -23.78 -18.08 -16.20
C HIS A 122 -23.87 -16.97 -17.26
N GLN A 123 -23.69 -17.31 -18.53
CA GLN A 123 -23.66 -16.33 -19.63
C GLN A 123 -24.93 -15.48 -19.71
N GLN A 124 -26.10 -16.11 -19.51
CA GLN A 124 -27.38 -15.43 -19.60
C GLN A 124 -27.54 -14.41 -18.45
N GLU A 125 -27.31 -14.82 -17.21
CA GLU A 125 -27.45 -13.97 -16.03
C GLU A 125 -26.45 -12.81 -16.07
N ILE A 126 -25.21 -13.09 -16.50
CA ILE A 126 -24.17 -12.07 -16.68
C ILE A 126 -24.57 -11.07 -17.77
N GLY A 127 -25.13 -11.55 -18.90
CA GLY A 127 -25.66 -10.68 -19.96
C GLY A 127 -26.78 -9.78 -19.45
N GLN A 128 -27.73 -10.34 -18.71
CA GLN A 128 -28.82 -9.57 -18.09
C GLN A 128 -28.30 -8.51 -17.09
N LEU A 129 -27.26 -8.85 -16.32
CA LEU A 129 -26.63 -7.92 -15.39
C LEU A 129 -25.96 -6.75 -16.13
N ILE A 130 -25.24 -7.02 -17.22
CA ILE A 130 -24.63 -5.97 -18.05
C ILE A 130 -25.70 -5.05 -18.64
N GLU A 131 -26.77 -5.60 -19.21
CA GLU A 131 -27.89 -4.81 -19.74
C GLU A 131 -28.58 -3.99 -18.65
N ARG A 132 -28.78 -4.56 -17.46
CA ARG A 132 -29.29 -3.82 -16.31
C ARG A 132 -28.42 -2.60 -15.98
N ILE A 133 -27.09 -2.79 -15.92
CA ILE A 133 -26.16 -1.68 -15.66
C ILE A 133 -26.22 -0.66 -16.81
N ARG A 134 -26.31 -1.13 -18.04
CA ARG A 134 -26.42 -0.25 -19.22
C ARG A 134 -27.66 0.65 -19.17
N HIS A 135 -28.80 0.11 -18.78
CA HIS A 135 -30.06 0.85 -18.78
C HIS A 135 -30.34 1.61 -17.48
N HIS A 136 -29.93 1.07 -16.33
CA HIS A 136 -30.28 1.63 -15.01
C HIS A 136 -29.10 2.27 -14.26
N GLY A 137 -27.88 2.20 -14.81
CA GLY A 137 -26.69 2.80 -14.22
C GLY A 137 -25.95 1.89 -13.24
N PRO A 138 -25.00 2.48 -12.47
CA PRO A 138 -24.09 1.75 -11.60
C PRO A 138 -24.79 0.95 -10.50
N VAL A 139 -24.18 -0.18 -10.09
CA VAL A 139 -24.74 -1.10 -9.09
C VAL A 139 -23.73 -1.49 -8.01
N ARG A 140 -24.23 -1.86 -6.85
CA ARG A 140 -23.47 -2.48 -5.74
C ARG A 140 -23.93 -3.92 -5.56
N ALA A 141 -23.08 -4.76 -5.01
CA ALA A 141 -23.49 -6.12 -4.60
C ALA A 141 -24.64 -6.12 -3.57
N ALA A 142 -24.79 -5.03 -2.80
CA ALA A 142 -25.88 -4.86 -1.84
C ALA A 142 -27.24 -4.57 -2.49
N ASP A 143 -27.28 -4.08 -3.73
CA ASP A 143 -28.51 -3.72 -4.44
C ASP A 143 -29.28 -4.94 -4.97
N PHE A 144 -28.75 -6.15 -4.78
CA PHE A 144 -29.36 -7.41 -5.14
C PHE A 144 -29.88 -8.12 -3.89
N GLU A 145 -31.14 -8.58 -3.93
CA GLU A 145 -31.74 -9.37 -2.85
C GLU A 145 -31.12 -10.76 -2.77
N ARG A 146 -31.15 -11.39 -1.60
CA ARG A 146 -30.82 -12.81 -1.48
C ARG A 146 -32.00 -13.66 -1.95
N THR A 147 -31.79 -14.41 -3.02
CA THR A 147 -32.80 -15.35 -3.54
C THR A 147 -32.88 -16.66 -2.77
N THR A 148 -31.90 -17.00 -1.96
CA THR A 148 -31.86 -18.20 -1.11
C THR A 148 -31.42 -17.86 0.29
N GLY A 149 -31.97 -18.55 1.32
CA GLY A 149 -31.85 -18.30 2.76
C GLY A 149 -30.47 -18.00 3.32
N LYS A 150 -30.30 -17.98 4.65
CA LYS A 150 -29.03 -17.67 5.32
C LYS A 150 -27.90 -18.55 4.78
N GLY A 151 -26.89 -17.93 4.16
CA GLY A 151 -25.72 -18.65 3.65
C GLY A 151 -24.99 -19.41 4.77
N ASN A 152 -24.52 -20.61 4.46
CA ASN A 152 -23.92 -21.56 5.42
C ASN A 152 -22.41 -21.32 5.70
N GLY A 153 -21.82 -20.20 5.27
CA GLY A 153 -20.40 -19.96 5.53
C GLY A 153 -19.86 -18.61 5.04
N TRP A 154 -18.62 -18.32 5.47
CA TRP A 154 -17.90 -17.09 5.13
C TRP A 154 -17.70 -16.89 3.61
N TRP A 155 -17.71 -17.96 2.82
CA TRP A 155 -17.46 -17.99 1.37
C TRP A 155 -18.72 -18.13 0.53
N ASP A 156 -19.90 -18.16 1.13
CA ASP A 156 -21.19 -18.31 0.42
C ASP A 156 -21.64 -16.93 -0.13
N TRP A 157 -21.10 -16.59 -1.28
CA TRP A 157 -21.39 -15.33 -1.96
C TRP A 157 -22.69 -15.44 -2.74
N LYS A 158 -23.46 -14.35 -2.76
CA LYS A 158 -24.58 -14.21 -3.70
C LYS A 158 -24.06 -14.39 -5.14
N PRO A 159 -24.78 -15.09 -6.04
CA PRO A 159 -24.38 -15.23 -7.44
C PRO A 159 -24.02 -13.89 -8.09
N GLU A 160 -24.83 -12.85 -7.89
CA GLU A 160 -24.63 -11.52 -8.45
C GLU A 160 -23.31 -10.88 -7.98
N LYS A 161 -22.93 -11.09 -6.74
CA LYS A 161 -21.64 -10.63 -6.26
C LYS A 161 -20.49 -11.30 -7.02
N ARG A 162 -20.61 -12.59 -7.30
CA ARG A 162 -19.61 -13.33 -8.08
C ARG A 162 -19.61 -12.90 -9.54
N HIS A 163 -20.76 -12.61 -10.14
CA HIS A 163 -20.86 -12.04 -11.48
C HIS A 163 -20.12 -10.69 -11.54
N LEU A 164 -20.37 -9.78 -10.59
CA LEU A 164 -19.69 -8.49 -10.51
C LEU A 164 -18.18 -8.63 -10.36
N GLU A 165 -17.68 -9.53 -9.50
CA GLU A 165 -16.23 -9.73 -9.30
C GLU A 165 -15.57 -10.34 -10.55
N VAL A 166 -16.21 -11.24 -11.27
CA VAL A 166 -15.68 -11.81 -12.51
C VAL A 166 -15.64 -10.75 -13.62
N LEU A 167 -16.73 -9.97 -13.79
CA LEU A 167 -16.78 -8.87 -14.75
C LEU A 167 -15.77 -7.76 -14.43
N PHE A 168 -15.52 -7.49 -13.17
CA PHE A 168 -14.46 -6.59 -12.71
C PHE A 168 -13.08 -7.15 -13.07
N THR A 169 -12.84 -8.45 -12.85
CA THR A 169 -11.55 -9.08 -13.16
C THR A 169 -11.26 -9.10 -14.66
N THR A 170 -12.29 -9.27 -15.51
CA THR A 170 -12.17 -9.18 -16.98
C THR A 170 -12.16 -7.76 -17.53
N GLY A 171 -12.31 -6.75 -16.65
CA GLY A 171 -12.31 -5.35 -17.05
C GLY A 171 -13.53 -4.93 -17.91
N GLN A 172 -14.62 -5.70 -17.88
CA GLN A 172 -15.91 -5.28 -18.46
C GLN A 172 -16.62 -4.31 -17.53
N LEU A 173 -16.47 -4.49 -16.21
CA LEU A 173 -16.88 -3.53 -15.20
C LEU A 173 -15.65 -2.93 -14.51
N MET A 174 -15.77 -1.69 -14.08
CA MET A 174 -14.82 -1.00 -13.23
C MET A 174 -15.51 -0.46 -11.99
N VAL A 175 -14.73 -0.16 -10.95
CA VAL A 175 -15.22 0.52 -9.76
C VAL A 175 -15.24 2.03 -10.06
N ARG A 176 -16.45 2.59 -10.18
CA ARG A 176 -16.66 4.02 -10.41
C ARG A 176 -16.42 4.85 -9.14
N GLU A 177 -16.91 4.35 -8.01
CA GLU A 177 -16.80 4.99 -6.71
C GLU A 177 -16.94 3.97 -5.58
N ARG A 178 -16.72 4.40 -4.33
CA ARG A 178 -17.04 3.61 -3.15
C ARG A 178 -18.06 4.33 -2.27
N ARG A 179 -19.13 3.62 -1.86
CA ARG A 179 -20.12 4.12 -0.90
C ARG A 179 -20.03 3.30 0.38
N ASN A 180 -19.71 3.93 1.50
CA ASN A 180 -19.41 3.24 2.76
C ASN A 180 -18.34 2.14 2.57
N PHE A 181 -17.35 2.42 1.75
CA PHE A 181 -16.28 1.52 1.33
C PHE A 181 -16.72 0.31 0.49
N GLN A 182 -17.99 0.20 0.11
CA GLN A 182 -18.47 -0.80 -0.85
C GLN A 182 -18.23 -0.32 -2.27
N ARG A 183 -17.82 -1.24 -3.15
CA ARG A 183 -17.65 -0.98 -4.57
C ARG A 183 -18.97 -0.67 -5.25
N VAL A 184 -19.00 0.38 -6.03
CA VAL A 184 -20.05 0.71 -6.99
C VAL A 184 -19.48 0.45 -8.37
N TYR A 185 -20.04 -0.52 -9.08
CA TYR A 185 -19.57 -0.98 -10.38
C TYR A 185 -20.32 -0.29 -11.50
N ASP A 186 -19.61 0.13 -12.55
CA ASP A 186 -20.19 0.62 -13.80
C ASP A 186 -19.44 0.02 -15.00
N LEU A 187 -19.97 0.17 -16.20
CA LEU A 187 -19.35 -0.26 -17.44
C LEU A 187 -17.99 0.44 -17.61
N ALA A 188 -16.97 -0.32 -18.03
CA ALA A 188 -15.61 0.21 -18.21
C ALA A 188 -15.61 1.39 -19.20
N GLU A 189 -16.40 1.34 -20.27
CA GLU A 189 -16.57 2.40 -21.26
C GLU A 189 -17.14 3.72 -20.70
N ARG A 190 -17.83 3.67 -19.55
CA ARG A 190 -18.32 4.86 -18.83
C ARG A 190 -17.33 5.40 -17.82
N VAL A 191 -16.49 4.52 -17.24
CA VAL A 191 -15.47 4.91 -16.25
C VAL A 191 -14.23 5.45 -16.92
N LEU A 192 -13.85 4.88 -18.08
CA LEU A 192 -12.71 5.30 -18.89
C LEU A 192 -13.13 5.53 -20.35
N PRO A 193 -13.93 6.57 -20.65
CA PRO A 193 -14.51 6.77 -21.99
C PRO A 193 -13.47 7.08 -23.07
N GLU A 194 -12.29 7.62 -22.70
CA GLU A 194 -11.25 7.91 -23.68
C GLU A 194 -10.37 6.70 -24.03
N TRP A 195 -10.48 5.58 -23.28
CA TRP A 195 -9.61 4.41 -23.51
C TRP A 195 -10.03 3.62 -24.75
N SER A 196 -9.04 3.25 -25.56
CA SER A 196 -9.22 2.31 -26.66
C SER A 196 -8.07 1.31 -26.70
N ASP A 197 -8.40 0.00 -26.62
CA ASP A 197 -7.38 -1.07 -26.70
C ASP A 197 -6.59 -1.00 -28.04
N GLN A 198 -7.22 -0.55 -29.14
CA GLN A 198 -6.54 -0.43 -30.43
C GLN A 198 -5.49 0.71 -30.47
N ARG A 199 -5.70 1.78 -29.68
CA ARG A 199 -4.82 2.94 -29.68
C ARG A 199 -3.83 2.93 -28.52
N ASP A 200 -4.28 2.53 -27.35
CA ASP A 200 -3.61 2.84 -26.08
C ASP A 200 -2.97 1.61 -25.42
N LEU A 201 -3.31 0.38 -25.87
CA LEU A 201 -2.76 -0.83 -25.29
C LEU A 201 -1.31 -1.05 -25.75
N PRO A 202 -0.31 -0.99 -24.86
CA PRO A 202 1.06 -1.33 -25.21
C PRO A 202 1.22 -2.83 -25.48
N SER A 203 2.34 -3.26 -26.06
CA SER A 203 2.66 -4.70 -26.10
C SER A 203 2.81 -5.27 -24.68
N VAL A 204 2.68 -6.59 -24.54
CA VAL A 204 2.86 -7.28 -23.24
C VAL A 204 4.24 -6.99 -22.66
N GLU A 205 5.26 -7.03 -23.51
CA GLU A 205 6.65 -6.78 -23.15
C GLU A 205 6.83 -5.32 -22.66
N GLN A 206 6.23 -4.37 -23.39
CA GLN A 206 6.30 -2.97 -23.00
C GLN A 206 5.57 -2.72 -21.69
N ALA A 207 4.38 -3.31 -21.48
CA ALA A 207 3.66 -3.22 -20.22
C ALA A 207 4.47 -3.79 -19.04
N GLN A 208 5.13 -4.94 -19.24
CA GLN A 208 6.00 -5.54 -18.23
C GLN A 208 7.22 -4.67 -17.93
N ARG A 209 7.87 -4.13 -18.96
CA ARG A 209 8.99 -3.19 -18.81
C ARG A 209 8.57 -1.97 -17.99
N ASP A 210 7.43 -1.37 -18.32
CA ASP A 210 6.92 -0.19 -17.63
C ASP A 210 6.51 -0.49 -16.17
N MET A 211 5.97 -1.68 -15.88
CA MET A 211 5.73 -2.13 -14.49
C MET A 211 7.05 -2.28 -13.71
N VAL A 212 8.12 -2.78 -14.34
CA VAL A 212 9.45 -2.86 -13.72
C VAL A 212 9.98 -1.45 -13.44
N ARG A 213 9.90 -0.53 -14.40
CA ARG A 213 10.30 0.88 -14.22
C ARG A 213 9.53 1.55 -13.08
N ALA A 214 8.20 1.38 -13.05
CA ALA A 214 7.35 1.89 -11.98
C ALA A 214 7.74 1.31 -10.60
N SER A 215 8.06 0.01 -10.53
CA SER A 215 8.55 -0.64 -9.31
C SER A 215 9.89 -0.04 -8.84
N CYS A 216 10.84 0.16 -9.77
CA CYS A 216 12.14 0.77 -9.48
C CYS A 216 11.99 2.20 -8.94
N ARG A 217 11.13 3.00 -9.57
CA ARG A 217 10.83 4.37 -9.13
C ARG A 217 10.18 4.38 -7.74
N ALA A 218 9.18 3.55 -7.51
CA ALA A 218 8.46 3.50 -6.24
C ALA A 218 9.33 2.99 -5.08
N LEU A 219 10.21 2.03 -5.33
CA LEU A 219 11.12 1.48 -4.33
C LEU A 219 12.36 2.36 -4.13
N GLY A 220 12.78 3.08 -5.17
CA GLY A 220 13.96 3.95 -5.18
C GLY A 220 15.29 3.22 -5.17
N LEU A 221 15.46 2.22 -4.32
CA LEU A 221 16.59 1.30 -4.30
C LEU A 221 16.05 -0.11 -4.48
N VAL A 222 16.61 -0.87 -5.45
CA VAL A 222 16.11 -2.18 -5.83
C VAL A 222 17.22 -3.22 -5.99
N LYS A 223 16.83 -4.47 -5.71
CA LYS A 223 17.47 -5.68 -6.18
C LYS A 223 16.52 -6.41 -7.13
N THR A 224 17.06 -7.24 -8.00
CA THR A 224 16.26 -8.01 -8.96
C THR A 224 15.10 -8.77 -8.32
N GLY A 225 15.32 -9.42 -7.18
CA GLY A 225 14.29 -10.20 -6.49
C GLY A 225 13.13 -9.38 -5.92
N TRP A 226 13.28 -8.06 -5.75
CA TRP A 226 12.24 -7.19 -5.18
C TRP A 226 11.28 -6.61 -6.22
N VAL A 227 11.77 -6.42 -7.46
CA VAL A 227 11.04 -5.71 -8.51
C VAL A 227 9.79 -6.48 -8.92
N ALA A 228 9.90 -7.81 -9.06
CA ALA A 228 8.80 -8.66 -9.48
C ALA A 228 7.64 -8.68 -8.46
N ASP A 229 7.93 -8.59 -7.16
CA ASP A 229 6.92 -8.64 -6.11
C ASP A 229 5.96 -7.44 -6.18
N TYR A 230 6.46 -6.26 -6.55
CA TYR A 230 5.68 -5.01 -6.48
C TYR A 230 4.37 -5.07 -7.27
N TYR A 231 4.42 -5.58 -8.51
CA TYR A 231 3.24 -5.78 -9.36
C TYR A 231 2.81 -7.25 -9.46
N ARG A 232 3.30 -8.15 -8.58
CA ARG A 232 3.04 -9.60 -8.69
C ARG A 232 3.38 -10.14 -10.07
N LEU A 233 4.49 -9.71 -10.64
CA LEU A 233 5.01 -10.25 -11.89
C LEU A 233 5.49 -11.68 -11.67
N ARG A 234 5.50 -12.50 -12.74
CA ARG A 234 6.11 -13.82 -12.69
C ARG A 234 7.53 -13.69 -12.18
N ARG A 235 7.92 -14.57 -11.24
CA ARG A 235 9.31 -14.66 -10.80
C ARG A 235 10.17 -15.00 -12.00
N GLY A 236 10.90 -14.02 -12.51
CA GLY A 236 11.71 -14.12 -13.72
C GLY A 236 13.07 -13.48 -13.54
N LYS A 237 13.89 -13.59 -14.56
CA LYS A 237 15.21 -12.98 -14.61
C LYS A 237 15.06 -11.54 -15.12
N TYR A 238 14.85 -10.60 -14.21
CA TYR A 238 14.79 -9.18 -14.56
C TYR A 238 16.17 -8.49 -14.53
N ASP A 239 17.24 -9.25 -14.27
CA ASP A 239 18.62 -8.72 -14.24
C ASP A 239 18.99 -8.00 -15.54
N ALA A 240 18.77 -8.66 -16.68
CA ALA A 240 19.07 -8.07 -17.98
C ALA A 240 18.31 -6.75 -18.21
N LEU A 241 17.04 -6.70 -17.81
CA LEU A 241 16.23 -5.49 -17.94
C LEU A 241 16.71 -4.37 -16.99
N LEU A 242 17.11 -4.70 -15.76
CA LEU A 242 17.67 -3.71 -14.83
C LEU A 242 19.00 -3.15 -15.33
N HIS A 243 19.87 -4.00 -15.91
CA HIS A 243 21.10 -3.53 -16.54
C HIS A 243 20.81 -2.67 -17.77
N GLN A 244 19.87 -3.05 -18.61
CA GLN A 244 19.44 -2.23 -19.75
C GLN A 244 18.92 -0.86 -19.29
N LEU A 245 18.09 -0.80 -18.24
CA LEU A 245 17.62 0.46 -17.65
C LEU A 245 18.77 1.29 -17.04
N ALA A 246 19.82 0.63 -16.56
CA ALA A 246 21.02 1.32 -16.11
C ALA A 246 21.83 1.90 -17.27
N ASP A 247 21.98 1.15 -18.37
CA ASP A 247 22.65 1.63 -19.60
C ASP A 247 21.89 2.81 -20.24
N GLU A 248 20.57 2.85 -20.10
CA GLU A 248 19.69 3.95 -20.51
C GLU A 248 19.70 5.15 -19.53
N GLY A 249 20.42 5.03 -18.40
CA GLY A 249 20.54 6.09 -17.40
C GLY A 249 19.35 6.24 -16.44
N GLU A 250 18.39 5.30 -16.48
CA GLU A 250 17.23 5.33 -15.57
C GLU A 250 17.57 4.76 -14.18
N LEU A 251 18.58 3.89 -14.11
CA LEU A 251 19.07 3.28 -12.88
C LEU A 251 20.55 3.54 -12.70
N LEU A 252 20.97 3.76 -11.47
CA LEU A 252 22.37 3.99 -11.07
C LEU A 252 22.87 2.76 -10.32
N PRO A 253 23.85 2.00 -10.87
CA PRO A 253 24.40 0.83 -10.19
C PRO A 253 25.11 1.20 -8.89
N VAL A 254 24.82 0.47 -7.80
CA VAL A 254 25.41 0.67 -6.48
C VAL A 254 25.78 -0.64 -5.83
N ARG A 255 26.66 -0.59 -4.83
CA ARG A 255 26.92 -1.69 -3.89
C ARG A 255 26.51 -1.26 -2.49
N VAL A 256 25.83 -2.15 -1.77
CA VAL A 256 25.44 -1.92 -0.38
C VAL A 256 26.24 -2.86 0.52
N ASP A 257 26.79 -2.33 1.60
CA ASP A 257 27.58 -3.08 2.56
C ASP A 257 26.83 -4.29 3.10
N GLY A 258 27.51 -5.43 3.13
CA GLY A 258 26.93 -6.70 3.57
C GLY A 258 26.04 -7.41 2.54
N TRP A 259 25.81 -6.84 1.34
CA TRP A 259 25.08 -7.52 0.29
C TRP A 259 26.00 -8.21 -0.71
N GLN A 260 25.70 -9.46 -1.04
CA GLN A 260 26.50 -10.25 -2.00
C GLN A 260 26.37 -9.73 -3.44
N HIS A 261 25.20 -9.24 -3.81
CA HIS A 261 24.91 -8.77 -5.16
C HIS A 261 24.73 -7.26 -5.20
N GLY A 262 25.00 -6.66 -6.36
CA GLY A 262 24.74 -5.26 -6.63
C GLY A 262 23.26 -4.89 -6.49
N ALA A 263 23.00 -3.61 -6.40
CA ALA A 263 21.69 -3.02 -6.38
C ALA A 263 21.65 -1.80 -7.32
N PHE A 264 20.48 -1.24 -7.51
CA PHE A 264 20.29 -0.09 -8.38
C PHE A 264 19.49 0.97 -7.61
N VAL A 265 19.87 2.22 -7.77
CA VAL A 265 19.11 3.39 -7.32
C VAL A 265 18.42 4.03 -8.52
N HIS A 266 17.14 4.35 -8.42
CA HIS A 266 16.43 5.03 -9.49
C HIS A 266 17.00 6.44 -9.67
N ALA A 267 17.22 6.87 -10.92
CA ALA A 267 17.89 8.14 -11.25
C ALA A 267 17.18 9.38 -10.67
N SER A 268 15.87 9.30 -10.41
CA SER A 268 15.14 10.38 -9.72
C SER A 268 15.62 10.66 -8.30
N LEU A 269 16.47 9.81 -7.72
CA LEU A 269 17.08 9.98 -6.42
C LEU A 269 18.57 10.31 -6.51
N ALA A 270 19.05 10.84 -7.63
CA ALA A 270 20.47 11.19 -7.82
C ALA A 270 20.96 12.18 -6.77
N ASP A 271 20.16 13.17 -6.41
CA ASP A 271 20.50 14.16 -5.37
C ASP A 271 20.58 13.51 -3.97
N GLU A 272 19.60 12.63 -3.66
CA GLU A 272 19.62 11.87 -2.41
C GLU A 272 20.81 10.91 -2.36
N LEU A 273 21.17 10.31 -3.48
CA LEU A 273 22.35 9.45 -3.60
C LEU A 273 23.63 10.23 -3.34
N ALA A 274 23.78 11.41 -3.94
CA ALA A 274 24.92 12.30 -3.68
C ALA A 274 25.00 12.73 -2.21
N ARG A 275 23.87 13.03 -1.58
CA ARG A 275 23.78 13.35 -0.15
C ARG A 275 24.12 12.16 0.74
N ALA A 276 23.74 10.94 0.33
CA ALA A 276 24.12 9.72 1.04
C ALA A 276 25.64 9.52 1.02
N GLN A 277 26.25 9.65 -0.15
CA GLN A 277 27.73 9.59 -0.30
C GLN A 277 28.45 10.64 0.54
N ALA A 278 27.89 11.84 0.65
CA ALA A 278 28.43 12.91 1.49
C ALA A 278 28.13 12.75 3.01
N GLY A 279 27.41 11.69 3.42
CA GLY A 279 26.99 11.47 4.82
C GLY A 279 25.97 12.49 5.34
N THR A 280 25.31 13.23 4.46
CA THR A 280 24.36 14.30 4.80
C THR A 280 22.89 13.90 4.64
N LEU A 281 22.58 12.74 4.09
CA LEU A 281 21.22 12.23 3.96
C LEU A 281 20.70 11.73 5.32
N LYS A 282 19.74 12.45 5.90
CA LYS A 282 19.20 12.14 7.22
C LYS A 282 17.71 11.84 7.18
N ALA A 283 17.31 10.76 7.84
CA ALA A 283 15.91 10.45 8.10
C ALA A 283 15.49 11.06 9.44
N THR A 284 14.37 11.80 9.42
CA THR A 284 13.85 12.47 10.62
C THR A 284 12.38 12.14 10.89
N HIS A 285 11.74 11.39 9.98
CA HIS A 285 10.32 11.05 10.11
C HIS A 285 10.08 9.95 11.14
N THR A 286 8.99 10.12 11.93
CA THR A 286 8.50 9.13 12.89
C THR A 286 6.99 9.00 12.70
N THR A 287 6.51 7.76 12.47
CA THR A 287 5.10 7.47 12.21
C THR A 287 4.78 5.98 12.45
N ALA A 288 3.50 5.66 12.62
CA ALA A 288 3.02 4.29 12.50
C ALA A 288 2.69 3.97 11.03
N LEU A 289 3.03 2.76 10.59
CA LEU A 289 2.76 2.27 9.24
C LEU A 289 1.57 1.30 9.23
N SER A 290 0.90 1.19 8.10
CA SER A 290 -0.06 0.11 7.87
C SER A 290 0.67 -1.23 7.71
N PRO A 291 0.06 -2.36 8.11
CA PRO A 291 0.54 -3.70 7.76
C PRO A 291 0.72 -3.94 6.25
N PHE A 292 -0.02 -3.20 5.44
CA PHE A 292 -0.03 -3.29 3.98
C PHE A 292 0.71 -2.12 3.31
N ASP A 293 1.57 -1.45 4.06
CA ASP A 293 2.44 -0.39 3.53
C ASP A 293 3.46 -0.98 2.55
N PRO A 294 3.73 -0.34 1.40
CA PRO A 294 4.77 -0.77 0.46
C PRO A 294 6.13 -1.01 1.11
N LEU A 295 6.44 -0.33 2.20
CA LEU A 295 7.69 -0.51 2.92
C LEU A 295 7.83 -1.90 3.55
N VAL A 296 6.72 -2.51 3.99
CA VAL A 296 6.73 -3.75 4.81
C VAL A 296 5.97 -4.92 4.20
N TRP A 297 5.18 -4.74 3.13
CA TRP A 297 4.39 -5.84 2.57
C TRP A 297 5.24 -6.99 2.00
N ASP A 298 6.44 -6.68 1.45
CA ASP A 298 7.44 -7.67 1.09
C ASP A 298 8.33 -7.96 2.32
N ARG A 299 8.07 -9.09 2.96
CA ARG A 299 8.74 -9.51 4.20
C ARG A 299 10.24 -9.70 4.02
N LYS A 300 10.66 -10.25 2.87
CA LYS A 300 12.07 -10.48 2.57
C LYS A 300 12.82 -9.16 2.49
N ARG A 301 12.26 -8.18 1.76
CA ARG A 301 12.82 -6.84 1.67
C ARG A 301 12.85 -6.13 3.03
N ALA A 302 11.76 -6.22 3.81
CA ALA A 302 11.69 -5.63 5.16
C ALA A 302 12.77 -6.23 6.08
N SER A 303 12.97 -7.54 6.04
CA SER A 303 14.02 -8.23 6.79
C SER A 303 15.42 -7.83 6.31
N GLU A 304 15.69 -7.88 5.00
CA GLU A 304 17.01 -7.57 4.43
C GLU A 304 17.43 -6.11 4.63
N LEU A 305 16.48 -5.18 4.51
CA LEU A 305 16.79 -3.74 4.55
C LEU A 305 16.69 -3.16 5.96
N PHE A 306 15.67 -3.55 6.73
CA PHE A 306 15.39 -2.97 8.04
C PHE A 306 15.70 -3.91 9.21
N ASN A 307 16.11 -5.15 8.95
CA ASN A 307 16.22 -6.20 9.97
C ASN A 307 14.90 -6.35 10.76
N PHE A 308 13.77 -6.31 10.04
CA PHE A 308 12.44 -6.31 10.62
C PHE A 308 11.64 -7.52 10.10
N ASP A 309 11.55 -8.54 10.95
CA ASP A 309 10.70 -9.70 10.67
C ASP A 309 9.26 -9.36 11.04
N TYR A 310 8.42 -9.20 10.02
CA TYR A 310 7.05 -8.78 10.17
C TYR A 310 6.06 -9.75 9.49
N ARG A 311 5.05 -10.13 10.27
CA ARG A 311 3.89 -10.88 9.77
C ARG A 311 2.62 -10.32 10.39
N ILE A 312 1.62 -10.05 9.56
CA ILE A 312 0.28 -9.72 10.05
C ILE A 312 -0.39 -10.99 10.62
N GLU A 313 -0.99 -10.87 11.79
CA GLU A 313 -1.59 -12.00 12.52
C GLU A 313 -3.13 -12.01 12.48
N CYS A 314 -3.76 -11.20 11.61
CA CYS A 314 -5.22 -11.13 11.50
C CYS A 314 -5.86 -12.48 11.09
N TYR A 315 -5.11 -13.34 10.39
CA TYR A 315 -5.53 -14.69 10.01
C TYR A 315 -5.08 -15.77 11.00
N THR A 316 -4.32 -15.40 12.04
CA THR A 316 -3.86 -16.31 13.09
C THR A 316 -4.95 -16.40 14.16
N PRO A 317 -5.33 -17.61 14.64
CA PRO A 317 -6.24 -17.76 15.76
C PRO A 317 -5.76 -16.98 17.00
N ALA A 318 -6.67 -16.35 17.73
CA ALA A 318 -6.33 -15.44 18.82
C ALA A 318 -5.30 -16.01 19.85
N PRO A 319 -5.40 -17.29 20.32
CA PRO A 319 -4.43 -17.84 21.26
C PRO A 319 -3.02 -18.03 20.71
N LYS A 320 -2.86 -18.00 19.38
CA LYS A 320 -1.56 -18.19 18.70
C LYS A 320 -0.94 -16.89 18.24
N ARG A 321 -1.58 -15.74 18.48
CA ARG A 321 -1.03 -14.43 18.14
C ARG A 321 0.06 -14.05 19.13
N GLN A 322 1.19 -13.60 18.58
CA GLN A 322 2.33 -13.15 19.38
C GLN A 322 2.21 -11.64 19.69
N TYR A 323 1.79 -10.84 18.73
CA TYR A 323 1.80 -9.39 18.83
C TYR A 323 0.40 -8.76 18.82
N GLY A 324 -0.59 -9.40 18.22
CA GLY A 324 -1.95 -8.86 18.15
C GLY A 324 -2.65 -9.11 16.82
N TYR A 325 -3.84 -8.52 16.66
CA TYR A 325 -4.68 -8.76 15.49
C TYR A 325 -4.27 -7.94 14.25
N PHE A 326 -4.09 -6.62 14.44
CA PHE A 326 -3.77 -5.68 13.38
C PHE A 326 -2.63 -4.76 13.84
N VAL A 327 -1.44 -5.30 13.76
CA VAL A 327 -0.24 -4.71 14.38
C VAL A 327 0.42 -3.74 13.44
N LEU A 328 0.60 -2.49 13.88
CA LEU A 328 1.18 -1.40 13.12
C LEU A 328 2.70 -1.32 13.36
N PRO A 329 3.56 -1.44 12.32
CA PRO A 329 4.99 -1.16 12.46
C PRO A 329 5.25 0.30 12.84
N LEU A 330 6.28 0.54 13.63
CA LEU A 330 6.69 1.87 14.09
C LEU A 330 7.99 2.28 13.41
N LEU A 331 7.92 3.28 12.54
CA LEU A 331 9.07 3.91 11.92
C LEU A 331 9.55 5.05 12.80
N HIS A 332 10.86 5.08 13.11
CA HIS A 332 11.51 6.18 13.81
C HIS A 332 12.85 6.51 13.15
N ARG A 333 12.95 7.70 12.55
CA ARG A 333 14.20 8.25 12.00
C ARG A 333 15.04 7.24 11.21
N GLY A 334 14.41 6.57 10.25
CA GLY A 334 15.10 5.64 9.34
C GLY A 334 15.15 4.18 9.80
N LYS A 335 14.57 3.83 10.94
CA LYS A 335 14.55 2.47 11.49
C LYS A 335 13.12 2.02 11.79
N LEU A 336 12.82 0.76 11.58
CA LEU A 336 11.62 0.11 12.14
C LEU A 336 11.99 -0.34 13.56
N VAL A 337 11.48 0.39 14.55
CA VAL A 337 11.93 0.27 15.95
C VAL A 337 11.01 -0.56 16.82
N GLY A 338 9.84 -0.94 16.30
CA GLY A 338 8.86 -1.68 17.07
C GLY A 338 7.56 -1.87 16.30
N ARG A 339 6.58 -2.37 17.03
CA ARG A 339 5.24 -2.68 16.54
C ARG A 339 4.19 -2.45 17.62
N MET A 340 2.97 -2.11 17.21
CA MET A 340 1.89 -1.72 18.13
C MET A 340 0.58 -2.39 17.72
N ASP A 341 -0.08 -3.11 18.64
CA ASP A 341 -1.50 -3.46 18.50
C ASP A 341 -2.36 -2.36 19.10
N ALA A 342 -3.21 -1.77 18.27
CA ALA A 342 -4.04 -0.65 18.66
C ALA A 342 -5.49 -0.84 18.21
N LYS A 343 -6.40 -0.13 18.87
CA LYS A 343 -7.82 -0.10 18.50
C LYS A 343 -8.38 1.32 18.69
N ALA A 344 -9.14 1.77 17.70
CA ALA A 344 -9.88 3.02 17.80
C ALA A 344 -11.31 2.77 18.27
N HIS A 345 -11.66 3.26 19.45
CA HIS A 345 -13.02 3.27 20.00
C HIS A 345 -13.70 4.58 19.59
N ARG A 346 -14.18 4.63 18.34
CA ARG A 346 -14.66 5.86 17.69
C ARG A 346 -15.77 6.57 18.44
N GLN A 347 -16.75 5.83 18.94
CA GLN A 347 -17.88 6.39 19.69
C GLN A 347 -17.46 7.03 21.03
N GLN A 348 -16.32 6.61 21.58
CA GLN A 348 -15.78 7.08 22.85
C GLN A 348 -14.68 8.13 22.67
N GLY A 349 -14.21 8.36 21.44
CA GLY A 349 -13.08 9.25 21.18
C GLY A 349 -11.73 8.73 21.72
N ILE A 350 -11.60 7.40 21.96
CA ILE A 350 -10.44 6.79 22.58
C ILE A 350 -9.62 6.01 21.55
N PHE A 351 -8.31 6.29 21.51
CA PHE A 351 -7.30 5.49 20.81
C PHE A 351 -6.58 4.62 21.82
N GLU A 352 -6.86 3.34 21.82
CA GLU A 352 -6.26 2.37 22.73
C GLU A 352 -5.00 1.75 22.10
N ILE A 353 -3.87 1.92 22.75
CA ILE A 353 -2.65 1.17 22.48
C ILE A 353 -2.69 -0.06 23.38
N LYS A 354 -3.16 -1.20 22.86
CA LYS A 354 -3.29 -2.44 23.64
C LYS A 354 -1.93 -2.97 24.07
N SER A 355 -0.99 -2.97 23.13
CA SER A 355 0.38 -3.37 23.39
C SER A 355 1.35 -2.68 22.43
N LEU A 356 2.56 -2.42 22.91
CA LEU A 356 3.68 -1.93 22.12
C LEU A 356 4.92 -2.75 22.44
N TYR A 357 5.55 -3.23 21.38
CA TYR A 357 6.79 -4.01 21.46
C TYR A 357 7.89 -3.27 20.73
N LEU A 358 9.05 -3.14 21.37
CA LEU A 358 10.26 -2.63 20.71
C LEU A 358 11.05 -3.80 20.13
N GLU A 359 11.70 -3.58 19.00
CA GLU A 359 12.58 -4.58 18.40
C GLU A 359 13.84 -4.79 19.25
N ALA A 360 14.43 -5.99 19.15
CA ALA A 360 15.64 -6.33 19.87
C ALA A 360 16.76 -5.32 19.57
N GLY A 361 17.47 -4.87 20.61
CA GLY A 361 18.56 -3.90 20.50
C GLY A 361 18.10 -2.43 20.36
N VAL A 362 16.82 -2.13 20.35
CA VAL A 362 16.33 -0.74 20.36
C VAL A 362 16.52 -0.14 21.75
N ARG A 363 17.38 0.86 21.82
CA ARG A 363 17.62 1.61 23.06
C ARG A 363 16.54 2.67 23.26
N VAL A 364 15.85 2.62 24.39
CA VAL A 364 14.88 3.64 24.76
C VAL A 364 15.59 4.92 25.16
N THR A 365 15.40 5.97 24.40
CA THR A 365 15.94 7.31 24.63
C THR A 365 14.80 8.31 24.78
N ARG A 366 15.06 9.46 25.41
CA ARG A 366 14.08 10.55 25.50
C ARG A 366 13.58 10.98 24.13
N THR A 367 14.47 11.07 23.13
CA THR A 367 14.11 11.42 21.74
C THR A 367 13.15 10.39 21.12
N LEU A 368 13.45 9.09 21.26
CA LEU A 368 12.55 8.02 20.76
C LEU A 368 11.18 8.13 21.42
N ALA A 369 11.14 8.27 22.74
CA ALA A 369 9.90 8.37 23.50
C ALA A 369 9.06 9.58 23.06
N GLN A 370 9.66 10.75 22.98
CA GLN A 370 8.97 11.99 22.56
C GLN A 370 8.48 11.94 21.12
N ASP A 371 9.30 11.44 20.19
CA ASP A 371 8.92 11.34 18.78
C ASP A 371 7.77 10.35 18.58
N LEU A 372 7.80 9.19 19.25
CA LEU A 372 6.71 8.21 19.22
C LEU A 372 5.44 8.78 19.84
N ALA A 373 5.51 9.40 21.03
CA ALA A 373 4.36 10.03 21.68
C ALA A 373 3.68 11.05 20.75
N LYS A 374 4.48 11.94 20.13
CA LYS A 374 3.97 12.94 19.17
C LYS A 374 3.35 12.30 17.92
N ALA A 375 3.96 11.25 17.38
CA ALA A 375 3.47 10.57 16.19
C ALA A 375 2.14 9.85 16.47
N LEU A 376 2.02 9.18 17.61
CA LEU A 376 0.80 8.47 18.01
C LEU A 376 -0.33 9.43 18.38
N GLN A 377 -0.03 10.55 19.03
CA GLN A 377 -1.03 11.60 19.29
C GLN A 377 -1.56 12.17 17.98
N LYS A 378 -0.69 12.49 17.00
CA LYS A 378 -1.13 12.96 15.67
C LYS A 378 -2.01 11.95 14.94
N LEU A 379 -1.73 10.65 15.07
CA LEU A 379 -2.58 9.59 14.50
C LEU A 379 -3.95 9.56 15.20
N ALA A 380 -3.96 9.63 16.52
CA ALA A 380 -5.19 9.66 17.33
C ALA A 380 -6.06 10.87 17.00
N ASP A 381 -5.44 12.07 16.89
CA ASP A 381 -6.12 13.32 16.53
C ASP A 381 -6.73 13.25 15.12
N TRP A 382 -5.95 12.78 14.13
CA TRP A 382 -6.42 12.61 12.76
C TRP A 382 -7.60 11.64 12.67
N HIS A 383 -7.55 10.60 13.50
CA HIS A 383 -8.58 9.58 13.55
C HIS A 383 -9.83 10.01 14.36
N GLN A 384 -9.84 11.21 14.95
CA GLN A 384 -10.90 11.72 15.83
C GLN A 384 -11.10 10.87 17.10
N THR A 385 -10.01 10.30 17.61
CA THR A 385 -9.93 9.57 18.88
C THR A 385 -8.79 10.11 19.74
N PRO A 386 -8.82 11.40 20.13
CA PRO A 386 -7.65 12.09 20.69
C PRO A 386 -7.24 11.61 22.09
N GLN A 387 -8.10 10.86 22.79
CA GLN A 387 -7.78 10.33 24.11
C GLN A 387 -6.97 9.04 23.96
N LEU A 388 -5.69 9.09 24.36
CA LEU A 388 -4.84 7.89 24.37
C LEU A 388 -5.10 7.07 25.63
N ARG A 389 -5.29 5.76 25.46
CA ARG A 389 -5.33 4.77 26.53
C ARG A 389 -4.20 3.77 26.34
N TYR A 390 -3.44 3.53 27.40
CA TYR A 390 -2.24 2.70 27.36
C TYR A 390 -2.50 1.34 28.03
N GLY A 391 -2.21 0.26 27.32
CA GLY A 391 -2.18 -1.11 27.82
C GLY A 391 -0.76 -1.56 28.14
N ALA A 392 -0.31 -2.67 27.54
CA ALA A 392 1.01 -3.23 27.77
C ALA A 392 2.09 -2.48 26.97
N ILE A 393 2.78 -1.54 27.61
CA ILE A 393 3.88 -0.72 27.03
C ILE A 393 5.13 -0.91 27.88
N PRO A 394 6.35 -0.98 27.29
CA PRO A 394 7.59 -1.04 28.07
C PRO A 394 7.65 0.07 29.12
N ALA A 395 7.88 -0.29 30.39
CA ALA A 395 7.79 0.64 31.51
C ALA A 395 8.69 1.87 31.36
N ASN A 396 9.93 1.67 30.90
CA ASN A 396 10.88 2.74 30.66
C ASN A 396 10.46 3.70 29.54
N LEU A 397 9.72 3.22 28.54
CA LEU A 397 9.13 4.07 27.48
C LEU A 397 7.96 4.89 28.02
N LEU A 398 7.08 4.25 28.78
CA LEU A 398 5.91 4.89 29.37
C LEU A 398 6.29 5.99 30.37
N THR A 399 7.29 5.76 31.20
CA THR A 399 7.84 6.79 32.13
C THR A 399 8.26 8.03 31.35
N LEU A 400 9.06 7.88 30.28
CA LEU A 400 9.51 9.00 29.47
C LEU A 400 8.37 9.69 28.71
N TRP A 401 7.28 9.00 28.39
CA TRP A 401 6.09 9.62 27.80
C TRP A 401 5.39 10.54 28.78
N HIS A 402 5.23 10.09 30.02
CA HIS A 402 4.60 10.91 31.08
C HIS A 402 5.44 12.14 31.43
N GLU A 403 6.77 12.00 31.49
CA GLU A 403 7.68 13.13 31.70
C GLU A 403 7.68 14.15 30.56
N SER A 404 7.30 13.72 29.35
CA SER A 404 7.28 14.54 28.13
C SER A 404 5.93 15.18 27.85
N ALA A 405 4.89 14.78 28.55
CA ALA A 405 3.58 15.41 28.42
C ALA A 405 3.66 16.85 28.97
N PRO A 406 3.19 17.87 28.23
CA PRO A 406 3.09 19.21 28.80
C PRO A 406 2.25 19.14 30.07
N ALA A 407 2.70 19.77 31.14
CA ALA A 407 1.89 19.95 32.36
C ALA A 407 0.55 20.57 31.92
N LYS A 408 -0.57 19.92 32.30
CA LYS A 408 -1.94 20.38 32.00
C LYS A 408 -2.23 21.67 32.70
#